data_480ebd678c6d24ae67e20fc934558e0d
#
_entry.id   480ebd678c6d24ae67e20fc934558e0d
#
_cell.length_a   1.000
_cell.length_b   1.000
_cell.length_c   1.000
_cell.angle_alpha   90.00
_cell.angle_beta   90.00
_cell.angle_gamma   90.00
#
_symmetry.space_group_name_H-M   'P 1'
#
loop_
_entity.id
_entity.type
_entity.pdbx_description
1 polymer ?
#
loop_
_entity_poly.entity_id
_entity_poly.type
_entity_poly.pdbx_seq_one_letter_code
_entity_poly.pdbx_strand_id
1 'polypeptide(L)'
;MVSITPSPYQEKIYDFVRSSSGSCIVEAVAGSGKTTTIVNAFKLLPPSAEAIFSAFNKHIADELKGRLPGRSVSTMHSYGWSALRSYSGAREVDQYKISNLIKKISNDFSSDSEDQAFIAGARSDISRLISLGKANCAFSREEFDLMLP
;
A
#
# COMPACT_ATOMS: atom_id res chain seq x y z
N MET A 1 -9.73 12.00 33.73
CA MET A 1 -9.95 11.70 32.31
C MET A 1 -11.39 11.98 31.98
N VAL A 2 -11.70 12.89 31.08
CA VAL A 2 -13.07 13.15 30.65
C VAL A 2 -13.51 11.93 29.82
N SER A 3 -14.47 11.17 30.35
CA SER A 3 -15.11 10.08 29.61
C SER A 3 -16.01 10.73 28.54
N ILE A 4 -15.52 10.77 27.31
CA ILE A 4 -16.33 11.24 26.17
C ILE A 4 -17.28 10.10 25.81
N THR A 5 -18.58 10.31 26.04
CA THR A 5 -19.61 9.36 25.61
C THR A 5 -19.60 9.28 24.06
N PRO A 6 -19.52 8.09 23.48
CA PRO A 6 -19.57 7.94 22.04
C PRO A 6 -20.90 8.42 21.46
N SER A 7 -20.86 9.01 20.27
CA SER A 7 -22.09 9.34 19.56
C SER A 7 -22.79 8.08 19.02
N PRO A 8 -24.08 8.12 18.67
CA PRO A 8 -24.79 6.99 18.10
C PRO A 8 -24.14 6.43 16.82
N TYR A 9 -23.46 7.28 16.05
CA TYR A 9 -22.71 6.87 14.85
C TYR A 9 -21.43 6.12 15.22
N GLN A 10 -20.73 6.56 16.26
CA GLN A 10 -19.53 5.88 16.76
C GLN A 10 -19.89 4.52 17.38
N GLU A 11 -21.00 4.42 18.10
CA GLU A 11 -21.46 3.13 18.64
C GLU A 11 -21.75 2.11 17.53
N LYS A 12 -22.36 2.52 16.43
CA LYS A 12 -22.56 1.63 15.27
C LYS A 12 -21.24 1.06 14.73
N ILE A 13 -20.17 1.86 14.71
CA ILE A 13 -18.84 1.41 14.28
C ILE A 13 -18.28 0.41 15.30
N TYR A 14 -18.45 0.67 16.59
CA TYR A 14 -18.00 -0.23 17.64
C TYR A 14 -18.77 -1.56 17.65
N ASP A 15 -20.06 -1.54 17.41
CA ASP A 15 -20.88 -2.73 17.28
C ASP A 15 -20.50 -3.55 16.05
N PHE A 16 -20.21 -2.89 14.93
CA PHE A 16 -19.68 -3.56 13.75
C PHE A 16 -18.38 -4.32 14.08
N VAL A 17 -17.43 -3.69 14.76
CA VAL A 17 -16.15 -4.33 15.12
C VAL A 17 -16.32 -5.47 16.13
N ARG A 18 -17.33 -5.42 17.00
CA ARG A 18 -17.60 -6.47 17.98
C ARG A 18 -18.27 -7.72 17.39
N SER A 19 -19.17 -7.53 16.44
CA SER A 19 -20.14 -8.56 16.08
C SER A 19 -20.24 -8.87 14.58
N SER A 20 -19.63 -8.08 13.70
CA SER A 20 -19.80 -8.25 12.26
C SER A 20 -18.58 -8.88 11.60
N SER A 21 -18.83 -9.63 10.53
CA SER A 21 -17.84 -10.07 9.55
C SER A 21 -18.05 -9.30 8.26
N GLY A 22 -16.98 -8.91 7.58
CA GLY A 22 -17.04 -8.21 6.31
C GLY A 22 -16.31 -6.87 6.30
N SER A 23 -16.66 -6.00 5.36
CA SER A 23 -16.03 -4.70 5.17
C SER A 23 -16.95 -3.56 5.56
N CYS A 24 -16.36 -2.48 6.11
CA CYS A 24 -17.08 -1.27 6.48
C CYS A 24 -16.32 -0.04 5.96
N ILE A 25 -17.04 0.91 5.40
CA ILE A 25 -16.52 2.22 5.02
C ILE A 25 -17.09 3.26 5.96
N VAL A 26 -16.23 4.06 6.57
CA VAL A 26 -16.63 5.14 7.49
C VAL A 26 -16.36 6.48 6.80
N GLU A 27 -17.42 7.13 6.37
CA GLU A 27 -17.37 8.49 5.86
C GLU A 27 -17.61 9.51 6.99
N ALA A 28 -16.73 10.49 7.10
CA ALA A 28 -16.85 11.50 8.13
C ALA A 28 -16.08 12.78 7.75
N VAL A 29 -16.64 13.94 8.13
CA VAL A 29 -16.05 15.26 7.87
C VAL A 29 -14.75 15.48 8.64
N ALA A 30 -13.94 16.46 8.22
CA ALA A 30 -12.75 16.84 8.95
C ALA A 30 -13.11 17.27 10.39
N GLY A 31 -12.27 16.91 11.37
CA GLY A 31 -12.47 17.25 12.78
C GLY A 31 -13.53 16.41 13.53
N SER A 32 -14.24 15.49 12.88
CA SER A 32 -15.29 14.65 13.51
C SER A 32 -14.76 13.55 14.45
N GLY A 33 -13.45 13.48 14.68
CA GLY A 33 -12.86 12.46 15.54
C GLY A 33 -12.64 11.09 14.89
N LYS A 34 -12.56 11.00 13.54
CA LYS A 34 -12.34 9.73 12.81
C LYS A 34 -11.23 8.88 13.40
N THR A 35 -10.05 9.45 13.54
CA THR A 35 -8.88 8.73 14.06
C THR A 35 -9.14 8.20 15.48
N THR A 36 -9.74 9.01 16.35
CA THR A 36 -10.07 8.59 17.71
C THR A 36 -11.09 7.46 17.72
N THR A 37 -12.11 7.55 16.86
CA THR A 37 -13.13 6.50 16.73
C THR A 37 -12.52 5.18 16.27
N ILE A 38 -11.69 5.20 15.21
CA ILE A 38 -11.06 3.98 14.71
C ILE A 38 -10.06 3.41 15.72
N VAL A 39 -9.27 4.24 16.40
CA VAL A 39 -8.38 3.79 17.48
C VAL A 39 -9.14 3.12 18.61
N ASN A 40 -10.26 3.69 19.03
CA ASN A 40 -11.09 3.10 20.08
C ASN A 40 -11.76 1.80 19.61
N ALA A 41 -12.26 1.76 18.37
CA ALA A 41 -12.78 0.54 17.75
C ALA A 41 -11.72 -0.58 17.72
N PHE A 42 -10.49 -0.25 17.33
CA PHE A 42 -9.38 -1.21 17.30
C PHE A 42 -9.03 -1.77 18.69
N LYS A 43 -9.17 -0.96 19.75
CA LYS A 43 -8.98 -1.40 21.15
C LYS A 43 -10.03 -2.40 21.62
N LEU A 44 -11.19 -2.46 20.97
CA LEU A 44 -12.24 -3.43 21.29
C LEU A 44 -11.92 -4.84 20.80
N LEU A 45 -10.99 -4.97 19.87
CA LEU A 45 -10.54 -6.28 19.41
C LEU A 45 -9.83 -7.03 20.54
N PRO A 46 -10.08 -8.33 20.70
CA PRO A 46 -9.39 -9.12 21.71
C PRO A 46 -7.85 -9.08 21.49
N PRO A 47 -7.04 -9.20 22.55
CA PRO A 47 -5.57 -9.21 22.41
C PRO A 47 -5.02 -10.28 21.47
N SER A 48 -5.72 -11.41 21.37
CA SER A 48 -5.39 -12.54 20.48
C SER A 48 -5.79 -12.31 19.01
N ALA A 49 -6.52 -11.25 18.67
CA ALA A 49 -6.90 -10.99 17.30
C ALA A 49 -5.68 -10.58 16.47
N GLU A 50 -5.47 -11.29 15.38
CA GLU A 50 -4.50 -10.90 14.36
C GLU A 50 -5.06 -9.72 13.56
N ALA A 51 -4.68 -8.51 13.96
CA ALA A 51 -5.19 -7.28 13.36
C ALA A 51 -4.06 -6.28 13.12
N ILE A 52 -4.14 -5.57 12.01
CA ILE A 52 -3.18 -4.55 11.61
C ILE A 52 -3.89 -3.22 11.45
N PHE A 53 -3.35 -2.18 12.07
CA PHE A 53 -3.74 -0.81 11.80
C PHE A 53 -2.84 -0.23 10.72
N SER A 54 -3.38 0.00 9.53
CA SER A 54 -2.60 0.57 8.42
C SER A 54 -2.85 2.06 8.29
N ALA A 55 -1.75 2.84 8.28
CA ALA A 55 -1.77 4.28 8.07
C ALA A 55 -1.23 4.66 6.69
N PHE A 56 -1.69 5.79 6.16
CA PHE A 56 -1.29 6.27 4.85
C PHE A 56 0.23 6.62 4.80
N ASN A 57 0.75 7.25 5.83
CA ASN A 57 2.16 7.65 5.88
C ASN A 57 2.82 7.29 7.22
N LYS A 58 4.15 7.40 7.25
CA LYS A 58 4.95 7.03 8.41
C LYS A 58 4.66 7.89 9.64
N HIS A 59 4.46 9.19 9.47
CA HIS A 59 4.19 10.11 10.58
C HIS A 59 2.91 9.72 11.33
N ILE A 60 1.84 9.45 10.59
CA ILE A 60 0.56 8.97 11.18
C ILE A 60 0.75 7.60 11.83
N ALA A 61 1.50 6.69 11.18
CA ALA A 61 1.78 5.37 11.77
C ALA A 61 2.52 5.49 13.11
N ASP A 62 3.50 6.37 13.22
CA ASP A 62 4.30 6.56 14.45
C ASP A 62 3.46 7.21 15.57
N GLU A 63 2.60 8.19 15.26
CA GLU A 63 1.62 8.74 16.21
C GLU A 63 0.69 7.66 16.74
N LEU A 64 0.15 6.83 15.85
CA LEU A 64 -0.79 5.77 16.21
C LEU A 64 -0.16 4.65 17.03
N LYS A 65 1.12 4.34 16.84
CA LYS A 65 1.85 3.38 17.70
C LYS A 65 1.82 3.80 19.16
N GLY A 66 1.99 5.10 19.43
CA GLY A 66 1.86 5.64 20.79
C GLY A 66 0.47 5.49 21.41
N ARG A 67 -0.59 5.46 20.57
CA ARG A 67 -1.99 5.31 21.00
C ARG A 67 -2.47 3.86 21.12
N LEU A 68 -1.74 2.93 20.49
CA LEU A 68 -2.06 1.50 20.38
C LEU A 68 -0.86 0.63 20.82
N PRO A 69 -0.39 0.73 22.07
CA PRO A 69 0.74 -0.06 22.54
C PRO A 69 0.43 -1.56 22.44
N GLY A 70 1.41 -2.33 21.98
CA GLY A 70 1.28 -3.79 21.80
C GLY A 70 0.47 -4.23 20.57
N ARG A 71 0.03 -3.30 19.72
CA ARG A 71 -0.67 -3.60 18.47
C ARG A 71 0.20 -3.35 17.25
N SER A 72 -0.06 -4.09 16.17
CA SER A 72 0.63 -3.90 14.90
C SER A 72 0.09 -2.66 14.18
N VAL A 73 0.93 -1.62 14.09
CA VAL A 73 0.65 -0.39 13.35
C VAL A 73 1.75 -0.16 12.34
N SER A 74 1.41 -0.04 11.06
CA SER A 74 2.40 0.24 10.02
C SER A 74 1.78 0.97 8.84
N THR A 75 2.59 1.40 7.87
CA THR A 75 2.07 1.80 6.56
C THR A 75 1.84 0.58 5.69
N MET A 76 0.97 0.69 4.67
CA MET A 76 0.75 -0.39 3.68
C MET A 76 2.06 -0.83 3.03
N HIS A 77 2.94 0.11 2.67
CA HIS A 77 4.25 -0.20 2.10
C HIS A 77 5.14 -1.00 3.06
N SER A 78 5.19 -0.60 4.35
CA SER A 78 5.96 -1.32 5.36
C SER A 78 5.42 -2.74 5.58
N TYR A 79 4.10 -2.87 5.60
CA TYR A 79 3.45 -4.17 5.73
C TYR A 79 3.74 -5.06 4.52
N GLY A 80 3.53 -4.55 3.31
CA GLY A 80 3.83 -5.28 2.07
C GLY A 80 5.31 -5.68 1.99
N TRP A 81 6.21 -4.80 2.42
CA TRP A 81 7.63 -5.12 2.48
C TRP A 81 7.94 -6.25 3.48
N SER A 82 7.33 -6.23 4.66
CA SER A 82 7.48 -7.31 5.65
C SER A 82 6.97 -8.65 5.12
N ALA A 83 5.82 -8.65 4.46
CA ALA A 83 5.25 -9.84 3.83
C ALA A 83 6.17 -10.38 2.72
N LEU A 84 6.69 -9.50 1.85
CA LEU A 84 7.61 -9.87 0.79
C LEU A 84 8.90 -10.48 1.35
N ARG A 85 9.47 -9.88 2.39
CA ARG A 85 10.67 -10.42 3.07
C ARG A 85 10.42 -11.81 3.64
N SER A 86 9.31 -12.01 4.28
CA SER A 86 8.95 -13.31 4.90
C SER A 86 8.75 -14.40 3.83
N TYR A 87 8.15 -14.04 2.70
CA TYR A 87 7.85 -14.99 1.63
C TYR A 87 9.06 -15.29 0.73
N SER A 88 9.79 -14.25 0.27
CA SER A 88 10.83 -14.38 -0.74
C SER A 88 12.25 -14.31 -0.19
N GLY A 89 12.43 -14.00 1.09
CA GLY A 89 13.75 -13.75 1.69
C GLY A 89 14.42 -12.47 1.17
N ALA A 90 13.68 -11.60 0.46
CA ALA A 90 14.21 -10.36 -0.10
C ALA A 90 14.82 -9.48 0.99
N ARG A 91 16.05 -8.98 0.77
CA ARG A 91 16.78 -8.14 1.73
C ARG A 91 16.72 -6.67 1.40
N GLU A 92 16.63 -6.34 0.11
CA GLU A 92 16.69 -4.97 -0.39
C GLU A 92 15.68 -4.75 -1.52
N VAL A 93 15.26 -3.49 -1.67
CA VAL A 93 14.51 -3.02 -2.84
C VAL A 93 15.49 -2.36 -3.79
N ASP A 94 15.72 -2.97 -4.95
CA ASP A 94 16.51 -2.36 -6.01
C ASP A 94 15.68 -1.31 -6.74
N GLN A 95 15.92 -0.04 -6.42
CA GLN A 95 15.23 1.10 -7.04
C GLN A 95 15.56 1.25 -8.54
N TYR A 96 16.69 0.72 -8.97
CA TYR A 96 17.18 0.82 -10.35
C TYR A 96 16.92 -0.43 -11.17
N LYS A 97 16.27 -1.45 -10.61
CA LYS A 97 16.06 -2.75 -11.27
C LYS A 97 15.46 -2.60 -12.66
N ILE A 98 14.40 -1.79 -12.83
CA ILE A 98 13.76 -1.59 -14.14
C ILE A 98 14.71 -0.90 -15.11
N SER A 99 15.39 0.16 -14.68
CA SER A 99 16.36 0.88 -15.51
C SER A 99 17.53 -0.03 -15.95
N ASN A 100 18.01 -0.86 -15.03
CA ASN A 100 19.09 -1.82 -15.32
C ASN A 100 18.64 -2.93 -16.27
N LEU A 101 17.40 -3.43 -16.11
CA LEU A 101 16.82 -4.41 -17.03
C LEU A 101 16.63 -3.83 -18.44
N ILE A 102 16.12 -2.60 -18.56
CA ILE A 102 15.97 -1.93 -19.86
C ILE A 102 17.34 -1.77 -20.53
N LYS A 103 18.37 -1.34 -19.77
CA LYS A 103 19.74 -1.25 -20.30
C LYS A 103 20.26 -2.59 -20.80
N LYS A 104 20.09 -3.65 -20.00
CA LYS A 104 20.53 -4.99 -20.36
C LYS A 104 19.85 -5.48 -21.63
N ILE A 105 18.52 -5.39 -21.70
CA ILE A 105 17.75 -5.77 -22.87
C ILE A 105 18.18 -4.96 -24.10
N SER A 106 18.37 -3.63 -23.98
CA SER A 106 18.87 -2.80 -25.06
C SER A 106 20.22 -3.30 -25.64
N ASN A 107 21.15 -3.65 -24.76
CA ASN A 107 22.45 -4.11 -25.15
C ASN A 107 22.41 -5.51 -25.77
N ASP A 108 21.51 -6.36 -25.34
CA ASP A 108 21.34 -7.72 -25.86
C ASP A 108 20.63 -7.75 -27.24
N PHE A 109 19.77 -6.75 -27.53
CA PHE A 109 18.97 -6.69 -28.76
C PHE A 109 19.67 -6.08 -29.94
N SER A 110 20.65 -5.21 -29.77
CA SER A 110 21.35 -4.57 -30.88
C SER A 110 22.78 -4.19 -30.53
N SER A 111 23.68 -4.58 -31.43
CA SER A 111 25.06 -4.07 -31.52
C SER A 111 25.14 -2.79 -32.37
N ASP A 112 24.05 -2.35 -33.00
CA ASP A 112 23.99 -1.16 -33.82
C ASP A 112 23.79 0.11 -32.95
N SER A 113 24.56 1.15 -33.26
CA SER A 113 24.54 2.41 -32.52
C SER A 113 23.25 3.20 -32.72
N GLU A 114 22.56 3.08 -33.85
CA GLU A 114 21.29 3.76 -34.13
C GLU A 114 20.15 3.17 -33.30
N ASP A 115 20.07 1.83 -33.26
CA ASP A 115 19.07 1.14 -32.42
C ASP A 115 19.26 1.42 -30.94
N GLN A 116 20.52 1.45 -30.47
CA GLN A 116 20.82 1.81 -29.08
C GLN A 116 20.43 3.25 -28.75
N ALA A 117 20.63 4.20 -29.68
CA ALA A 117 20.21 5.59 -29.51
C ALA A 117 18.67 5.71 -29.46
N PHE A 118 17.95 4.98 -30.32
CA PHE A 118 16.50 4.92 -30.34
C PHE A 118 15.93 4.36 -29.01
N ILE A 119 16.44 3.22 -28.56
CA ILE A 119 15.99 2.61 -27.28
C ILE A 119 16.37 3.51 -26.11
N ALA A 120 17.50 4.20 -26.14
CA ALA A 120 17.89 5.15 -25.11
C ALA A 120 16.90 6.33 -25.02
N GLY A 121 16.42 6.83 -26.15
CA GLY A 121 15.35 7.86 -26.22
C GLY A 121 14.01 7.37 -25.66
N ALA A 122 13.64 6.12 -25.97
CA ALA A 122 12.38 5.53 -25.55
C ALA A 122 12.36 5.04 -24.08
N ARG A 123 13.46 5.10 -23.34
CA ARG A 123 13.55 4.56 -21.95
C ARG A 123 12.50 5.11 -21.02
N SER A 124 12.20 6.39 -21.12
CA SER A 124 11.18 7.05 -20.28
C SER A 124 9.81 6.45 -20.54
N ASP A 125 9.46 6.28 -21.81
CA ASP A 125 8.15 5.74 -22.21
C ASP A 125 8.01 4.27 -21.83
N ILE A 126 9.07 3.47 -22.04
CA ILE A 126 9.11 2.08 -21.59
C ILE A 126 8.93 1.98 -20.07
N SER A 127 9.62 2.81 -19.30
CA SER A 127 9.48 2.83 -17.83
C SER A 127 8.07 3.22 -17.41
N ARG A 128 7.46 4.16 -18.13
CA ARG A 128 6.08 4.61 -17.88
C ARG A 128 5.08 3.50 -18.19
N LEU A 129 5.23 2.81 -19.33
CA LEU A 129 4.39 1.68 -19.70
C LEU A 129 4.48 0.54 -18.67
N ILE A 130 5.69 0.19 -18.23
CA ILE A 130 5.89 -0.83 -17.19
C ILE A 130 5.18 -0.42 -15.88
N SER A 131 5.28 0.85 -15.50
CA SER A 131 4.64 1.35 -14.29
C SER A 131 3.12 1.34 -14.41
N LEU A 132 2.59 1.67 -15.58
CA LEU A 132 1.17 1.64 -15.88
C LEU A 132 0.63 0.19 -15.85
N GLY A 133 1.34 -0.75 -16.47
CA GLY A 133 0.99 -2.17 -16.43
C GLY A 133 0.93 -2.72 -15.02
N LYS A 134 1.94 -2.41 -14.20
CA LYS A 134 1.95 -2.82 -12.79
C LYS A 134 0.81 -2.22 -11.98
N ALA A 135 0.49 -0.94 -12.20
CA ALA A 135 -0.60 -0.26 -11.49
C ALA A 135 -1.99 -0.84 -11.81
N ASN A 136 -2.15 -1.42 -13.00
CA ASN A 136 -3.40 -2.04 -13.45
C ASN A 136 -3.35 -3.57 -13.43
N CYS A 137 -2.31 -4.16 -12.83
CA CYS A 137 -2.13 -5.62 -12.77
C CYS A 137 -2.15 -6.30 -14.16
N ALA A 138 -1.69 -5.59 -15.21
CA ALA A 138 -1.58 -6.13 -16.56
C ALA A 138 -0.26 -6.91 -16.69
N PHE A 139 -0.32 -8.22 -16.83
CA PHE A 139 0.83 -9.12 -16.91
C PHE A 139 0.93 -9.86 -18.25
N SER A 140 -0.06 -9.71 -19.12
CA SER A 140 -0.07 -10.23 -20.49
C SER A 140 -0.14 -9.10 -21.52
N ARG A 141 0.21 -9.44 -22.78
CA ARG A 141 0.07 -8.50 -23.89
C ARG A 141 -1.38 -8.06 -24.11
N GLU A 142 -2.30 -9.01 -24.02
CA GLU A 142 -3.74 -8.75 -24.21
C GLU A 142 -4.30 -7.77 -23.16
N GLU A 143 -3.89 -7.95 -21.89
CA GLU A 143 -4.26 -7.01 -20.81
C GLU A 143 -3.66 -5.63 -21.02
N PHE A 144 -2.44 -5.55 -21.58
CA PHE A 144 -1.79 -4.29 -21.93
C PHE A 144 -2.50 -3.57 -23.08
N ASP A 145 -2.87 -4.30 -24.13
CA ASP A 145 -3.55 -3.75 -25.32
C ASP A 145 -4.93 -3.17 -24.94
N LEU A 146 -5.60 -3.75 -23.95
CA LEU A 146 -6.87 -3.21 -23.41
C LEU A 146 -6.71 -1.90 -22.61
N MET A 147 -5.49 -1.55 -22.20
CA MET A 147 -5.21 -0.33 -21.42
C MET A 147 -4.75 0.85 -22.29
N LEU A 148 -4.37 0.58 -23.53
CA LEU A 148 -3.96 1.62 -24.47
C LEU A 148 -5.20 2.23 -25.13
N PRO A 149 -5.26 3.57 -25.28
CA PRO A 149 -6.40 4.26 -25.88
C PRO A 149 -6.53 3.95 -27.39
#